data_6d63273626ac4a6ea971ddfff2406a00
#
_entry.id   6d63273626ac4a6ea971ddfff2406a00
#
_cell.length_a   1.000
_cell.length_b   1.000
_cell.length_c   1.000
_cell.angle_alpha   90.00
_cell.angle_beta   90.00
_cell.angle_gamma   90.00
#
_symmetry.space_group_name_H-M   'P 1'
#
loop_
_entity.id
_entity.type
_entity.pdbx_description
1 polymer ?
#
loop_
_entity_poly.entity_id
_entity_poly.type
_entity_poly.pdbx_seq_one_letter_code
_entity_poly.pdbx_strand_id
1 'polypeptide(L)'
;MRIILRADASLSSGTGHIMRSLAIMEEFKAKKLELVFIGTIQDVYWLSTKVMDFGFTEILKSEYDFTPNPGSDILILDSYTIPVDDPFIAGQNWKKIVVLCDDLTPNYKADLYIHPGLEANWFRLSDQNILFGPKFIPLRKTISKNKTQNLSLKVVIVGGGTNPEYFVESVAEILSRSSLEFEATCFTPNKPKVELDDRFTMISIGADLDLYANEADLAFTTASTTSLEFIAREVACGIACAVDNQRQYYEVLAEKAVAYPIGVFQDSAWRLDALAILSLLESQELRIRLRNSCRNYIDLKGAFRIVDAILEL
;
A
#
# COMPACT_ATOMS: atom_id res chain seq x y z
N MET A 1 -5.07 26.28 -10.85
CA MET A 1 -4.00 25.32 -10.49
C MET A 1 -4.66 23.96 -10.40
N ARG A 2 -4.26 23.07 -11.27
CA ARG A 2 -4.71 21.67 -11.26
C ARG A 2 -3.59 20.78 -10.71
N ILE A 3 -3.94 19.69 -10.10
CA ILE A 3 -3.02 18.64 -9.66
C ILE A 3 -3.23 17.44 -10.58
N ILE A 4 -2.19 17.09 -11.30
CA ILE A 4 -2.22 16.03 -12.29
C ILE A 4 -1.51 14.81 -11.70
N LEU A 5 -2.24 13.73 -11.51
CA LEU A 5 -1.68 12.43 -11.13
C LEU A 5 -1.44 11.60 -12.38
N ARG A 6 -0.20 11.25 -12.65
CA ARG A 6 0.18 10.29 -13.68
C ARG A 6 0.67 8.99 -13.03
N ALA A 7 -0.17 7.94 -13.13
CA ALA A 7 0.14 6.64 -12.53
C ALA A 7 -0.55 5.51 -13.30
N ASP A 8 0.08 4.33 -13.34
CA ASP A 8 -0.45 3.11 -13.94
C ASP A 8 -0.56 1.99 -12.91
N ALA A 9 -1.43 1.01 -13.17
CA ALA A 9 -1.51 -0.23 -12.42
C ALA A 9 -1.87 -1.42 -13.30
N SER A 10 -1.40 -2.60 -12.93
CA SER A 10 -1.76 -3.87 -13.55
C SER A 10 -1.70 -5.00 -12.53
N LEU A 11 -2.13 -6.19 -12.91
CA LEU A 11 -1.92 -7.38 -12.07
C LEU A 11 -0.44 -7.64 -11.79
N SER A 12 0.46 -7.35 -12.72
CA SER A 12 1.90 -7.58 -12.57
C SER A 12 2.63 -6.47 -11.82
N SER A 13 2.28 -5.19 -12.04
CA SER A 13 2.88 -4.05 -11.32
C SER A 13 2.25 -3.83 -9.94
N GLY A 14 1.10 -4.45 -9.68
CA GLY A 14 0.33 -4.27 -8.46
C GLY A 14 -0.51 -2.98 -8.44
N THR A 15 -1.17 -2.77 -7.30
CA THR A 15 -2.12 -1.65 -7.10
C THR A 15 -1.57 -0.56 -6.18
N GLY A 16 -0.42 -0.81 -5.57
CA GLY A 16 0.17 0.04 -4.53
C GLY A 16 0.43 1.47 -4.99
N HIS A 17 0.87 1.67 -6.24
CA HIS A 17 1.13 2.99 -6.84
C HIS A 17 -0.11 3.88 -6.80
N ILE A 18 -1.21 3.42 -7.40
CA ILE A 18 -2.43 4.20 -7.43
C ILE A 18 -2.99 4.38 -6.02
N MET A 19 -2.97 3.36 -5.17
CA MET A 19 -3.53 3.46 -3.81
C MET A 19 -2.78 4.48 -2.95
N ARG A 20 -1.44 4.50 -2.98
CA ARG A 20 -0.64 5.50 -2.26
C ARG A 20 -0.82 6.91 -2.82
N SER A 21 -0.93 7.01 -4.14
CA SER A 21 -1.18 8.28 -4.81
C SER A 21 -2.58 8.82 -4.54
N LEU A 22 -3.62 7.97 -4.52
CA LEU A 22 -4.97 8.37 -4.14
C LEU A 22 -5.03 8.92 -2.71
N ALA A 23 -4.24 8.37 -1.77
CA ALA A 23 -4.16 8.91 -0.41
C ALA A 23 -3.64 10.36 -0.39
N ILE A 24 -2.68 10.71 -1.26
CA ILE A 24 -2.21 12.08 -1.45
C ILE A 24 -3.29 12.94 -2.10
N MET A 25 -3.97 12.40 -3.12
CA MET A 25 -5.04 13.11 -3.84
C MET A 25 -6.25 13.41 -2.93
N GLU A 26 -6.54 12.57 -1.91
CA GLU A 26 -7.57 12.85 -0.90
C GLU A 26 -7.30 14.16 -0.14
N GLU A 27 -6.03 14.48 0.15
CA GLU A 27 -5.66 15.72 0.82
C GLU A 27 -5.80 16.95 -0.10
N PHE A 28 -5.42 16.83 -1.38
CA PHE A 28 -5.66 17.88 -2.36
C PHE A 28 -7.16 18.12 -2.59
N LYS A 29 -7.96 17.05 -2.65
CA LYS A 29 -9.42 17.13 -2.75
C LYS A 29 -10.03 17.88 -1.57
N ALA A 30 -9.55 17.65 -0.36
CA ALA A 30 -10.00 18.38 0.84
C ALA A 30 -9.68 19.89 0.77
N LYS A 31 -8.63 20.27 0.05
CA LYS A 31 -8.28 21.67 -0.24
C LYS A 31 -9.08 22.25 -1.43
N LYS A 32 -10.02 21.49 -2.02
CA LYS A 32 -10.89 21.86 -3.15
C LYS A 32 -10.12 22.24 -4.42
N LEU A 33 -8.99 21.61 -4.64
CA LEU A 33 -8.22 21.74 -5.88
C LEU A 33 -8.81 20.87 -6.98
N GLU A 34 -8.63 21.30 -8.22
CA GLU A 34 -9.00 20.51 -9.39
C GLU A 34 -8.00 19.38 -9.59
N LEU A 35 -8.50 18.16 -9.78
CA LEU A 35 -7.70 16.94 -9.84
C LEU A 35 -7.91 16.25 -11.18
N VAL A 36 -6.82 15.89 -11.85
CA VAL A 36 -6.82 15.14 -13.10
C VAL A 36 -6.06 13.84 -12.89
N PHE A 37 -6.61 12.74 -13.38
CA PHE A 37 -5.94 11.45 -13.43
C PHE A 37 -5.56 11.12 -14.86
N ILE A 38 -4.31 10.70 -15.08
CA ILE A 38 -3.80 10.22 -16.37
C ILE A 38 -3.15 8.87 -16.13
N GLY A 39 -3.61 7.84 -16.82
CA GLY A 39 -3.01 6.51 -16.73
C GLY A 39 -3.94 5.37 -17.08
N THR A 40 -3.38 4.17 -17.07
CA THR A 40 -4.08 2.94 -17.38
C THR A 40 -4.13 2.00 -16.19
N ILE A 41 -5.29 1.36 -16.01
CA ILE A 41 -5.48 0.31 -14.99
C ILE A 41 -5.87 -0.95 -15.77
N GLN A 42 -4.91 -1.88 -15.86
CA GLN A 42 -5.08 -3.09 -16.64
C GLN A 42 -5.47 -4.27 -15.77
N ASP A 43 -6.61 -4.89 -16.06
CA ASP A 43 -7.12 -6.12 -15.44
C ASP A 43 -7.37 -6.05 -13.92
N VAL A 44 -7.50 -4.83 -13.35
CA VAL A 44 -7.84 -4.59 -11.93
C VAL A 44 -9.12 -3.76 -11.84
N TYR A 45 -10.26 -4.39 -12.08
CA TYR A 45 -11.57 -3.73 -12.23
C TYR A 45 -11.99 -2.93 -10.99
N TRP A 46 -11.78 -3.47 -9.79
CA TRP A 46 -12.13 -2.78 -8.55
C TRP A 46 -11.37 -1.45 -8.39
N LEU A 47 -10.10 -1.41 -8.83
CA LEU A 47 -9.29 -0.19 -8.78
C LEU A 47 -9.73 0.82 -9.82
N SER A 48 -10.10 0.36 -11.02
CA SER A 48 -10.70 1.22 -12.05
C SER A 48 -11.96 1.90 -11.54
N THR A 49 -12.87 1.15 -10.90
CA THR A 49 -14.07 1.69 -10.26
C THR A 49 -13.70 2.72 -9.19
N LYS A 50 -12.73 2.40 -8.33
CA LYS A 50 -12.29 3.31 -7.26
C LYS A 50 -11.74 4.63 -7.81
N VAL A 51 -10.99 4.61 -8.92
CA VAL A 51 -10.50 5.83 -9.59
C VAL A 51 -11.65 6.62 -10.22
N MET A 52 -12.60 5.95 -10.87
CA MET A 52 -13.79 6.60 -11.43
C MET A 52 -14.64 7.31 -10.36
N ASP A 53 -14.81 6.68 -9.21
CA ASP A 53 -15.63 7.19 -8.10
C ASP A 53 -14.88 8.21 -7.23
N PHE A 54 -13.57 8.35 -7.42
CA PHE A 54 -12.74 9.23 -6.59
C PHE A 54 -13.15 10.71 -6.68
N GLY A 55 -13.61 11.13 -7.88
CA GLY A 55 -14.03 12.51 -8.13
C GLY A 55 -12.93 13.38 -8.75
N PHE A 56 -12.13 12.78 -9.62
CA PHE A 56 -11.31 13.52 -10.57
C PHE A 56 -12.22 14.31 -11.51
N THR A 57 -11.82 15.52 -11.87
CA THR A 57 -12.53 16.35 -12.85
C THR A 57 -12.35 15.82 -14.27
N GLU A 58 -11.23 15.14 -14.50
CA GLU A 58 -10.89 14.53 -15.78
C GLU A 58 -10.11 13.22 -15.55
N ILE A 59 -10.41 12.19 -16.34
CA ILE A 59 -9.72 10.89 -16.33
C ILE A 59 -9.32 10.56 -17.76
N LEU A 60 -8.02 10.51 -18.02
CA LEU A 60 -7.42 10.25 -19.32
C LEU A 60 -6.61 8.96 -19.29
N LYS A 61 -6.59 8.27 -20.44
CA LYS A 61 -5.80 7.03 -20.60
C LYS A 61 -4.38 7.29 -21.08
N SER A 62 -4.15 8.45 -21.66
CA SER A 62 -2.86 8.81 -22.24
C SER A 62 -2.51 10.26 -21.92
N GLU A 63 -1.25 10.51 -21.63
CA GLU A 63 -0.66 11.83 -21.47
C GLU A 63 -0.76 12.69 -22.74
N TYR A 64 -0.85 12.08 -23.92
CA TYR A 64 -0.98 12.80 -25.20
C TYR A 64 -2.35 13.46 -25.40
N ASP A 65 -3.35 13.03 -24.62
CA ASP A 65 -4.69 13.62 -24.63
C ASP A 65 -4.81 14.83 -23.70
N PHE A 66 -3.74 15.17 -22.96
CA PHE A 66 -3.74 16.22 -21.97
C PHE A 66 -2.87 17.41 -22.37
N THR A 67 -3.39 18.62 -22.15
CA THR A 67 -2.64 19.85 -22.35
C THR A 67 -2.43 20.56 -21.02
N PRO A 68 -1.20 20.63 -20.50
CA PRO A 68 -0.89 21.37 -19.27
C PRO A 68 -1.13 22.87 -19.41
N ASN A 69 -1.56 23.51 -18.31
CA ASN A 69 -1.55 24.97 -18.19
C ASN A 69 -0.15 25.43 -17.75
N PRO A 70 0.63 26.07 -18.62
CA PRO A 70 2.03 26.41 -18.36
C PRO A 70 2.21 27.19 -17.08
N GLY A 71 3.17 26.78 -16.23
CA GLY A 71 3.51 27.44 -14.97
C GLY A 71 2.40 27.42 -13.90
N SER A 72 1.31 26.66 -14.12
CA SER A 72 0.18 26.62 -13.18
C SER A 72 -0.10 25.24 -12.64
N ASP A 73 0.08 24.19 -13.45
CA ASP A 73 -0.25 22.81 -13.07
C ASP A 73 0.92 22.11 -12.38
N ILE A 74 0.60 21.29 -11.38
CA ILE A 74 1.56 20.45 -10.65
C ILE A 74 1.39 19.02 -11.12
N LEU A 75 2.49 18.41 -11.60
CA LEU A 75 2.55 17.00 -11.96
C LEU A 75 2.99 16.16 -10.74
N ILE A 76 2.20 15.15 -10.41
CA ILE A 76 2.58 14.07 -9.48
C ILE A 76 2.75 12.81 -10.32
N LEU A 77 3.99 12.32 -10.37
CA LEU A 77 4.38 11.16 -11.17
C LEU A 77 4.66 9.96 -10.27
N ASP A 78 3.96 8.86 -10.52
CA ASP A 78 4.16 7.57 -9.86
C ASP A 78 4.19 6.46 -10.93
N SER A 79 5.32 6.36 -11.63
CA SER A 79 5.49 5.47 -12.78
C SER A 79 6.91 4.90 -12.85
N TYR A 80 7.02 3.67 -13.36
CA TYR A 80 8.29 3.01 -13.70
C TYR A 80 8.59 3.01 -15.19
N THR A 81 7.59 3.33 -16.02
CA THR A 81 7.62 3.00 -17.45
C THR A 81 7.77 4.19 -18.37
N ILE A 82 7.49 5.40 -17.90
CA ILE A 82 7.62 6.60 -18.73
C ILE A 82 9.11 6.94 -18.87
N PRO A 83 9.62 7.20 -20.09
CA PRO A 83 11.02 7.66 -20.25
C PRO A 83 11.28 8.99 -19.55
N VAL A 84 12.49 9.19 -19.01
CA VAL A 84 12.84 10.42 -18.27
C VAL A 84 12.87 11.66 -19.15
N ASP A 85 13.07 11.49 -20.44
CA ASP A 85 13.09 12.51 -21.50
C ASP A 85 11.75 12.63 -22.23
N ASP A 86 10.69 11.94 -21.75
CA ASP A 86 9.37 12.02 -22.36
C ASP A 86 8.89 13.47 -22.44
N PRO A 87 8.40 13.92 -23.60
CA PRO A 87 7.92 15.29 -23.80
C PRO A 87 6.83 15.74 -22.83
N PHE A 88 6.05 14.81 -22.29
CA PHE A 88 5.06 15.12 -21.27
C PHE A 88 5.71 15.58 -19.94
N ILE A 89 6.87 15.02 -19.60
CA ILE A 89 7.60 15.37 -18.37
C ILE A 89 8.57 16.51 -18.66
N ALA A 90 9.51 16.30 -19.57
CA ALA A 90 10.64 17.21 -19.80
C ALA A 90 10.31 18.37 -20.76
N GLY A 91 9.32 18.19 -21.63
CA GLY A 91 8.97 19.17 -22.67
C GLY A 91 7.89 20.18 -22.26
N GLN A 92 7.29 20.05 -21.06
CA GLN A 92 6.21 20.91 -20.62
C GLN A 92 6.70 21.89 -19.54
N ASN A 93 6.02 23.04 -19.45
CA ASN A 93 6.28 24.05 -18.43
C ASN A 93 5.39 23.80 -17.20
N TRP A 94 5.68 22.75 -16.44
CA TRP A 94 5.03 22.46 -15.16
C TRP A 94 5.36 23.53 -14.12
N LYS A 95 4.41 23.89 -13.26
CA LYS A 95 4.71 24.71 -12.08
C LYS A 95 5.67 23.97 -11.15
N LYS A 96 5.40 22.70 -10.92
CA LYS A 96 6.22 21.77 -10.13
C LYS A 96 6.07 20.34 -10.67
N ILE A 97 7.15 19.58 -10.55
CA ILE A 97 7.17 18.13 -10.76
C ILE A 97 7.50 17.44 -9.44
N VAL A 98 6.62 16.57 -9.00
CA VAL A 98 6.77 15.75 -7.79
C VAL A 98 6.79 14.28 -8.20
N VAL A 99 7.81 13.54 -7.78
CA VAL A 99 7.98 12.13 -8.14
C VAL A 99 7.85 11.26 -6.91
N LEU A 100 6.91 10.31 -6.93
CA LEU A 100 6.92 9.19 -5.99
C LEU A 100 7.96 8.19 -6.50
N CYS A 101 8.95 7.89 -5.69
CA CYS A 101 10.10 7.11 -6.12
C CYS A 101 10.43 5.96 -5.17
N ASP A 102 10.95 4.89 -5.74
CA ASP A 102 11.58 3.75 -5.06
C ASP A 102 12.75 3.24 -5.93
N ASP A 103 13.32 2.09 -5.62
CA ASP A 103 14.50 1.57 -6.31
C ASP A 103 14.31 1.31 -7.82
N LEU A 104 13.06 1.12 -8.24
CA LEU A 104 12.71 0.86 -9.65
C LEU A 104 12.37 2.12 -10.42
N THR A 105 12.19 3.25 -9.73
CA THR A 105 11.80 4.51 -10.36
C THR A 105 12.94 5.06 -11.21
N PRO A 106 12.71 5.42 -12.48
CA PRO A 106 13.68 6.13 -13.31
C PRO A 106 14.12 7.45 -12.66
N ASN A 107 15.32 7.90 -13.00
CA ASN A 107 15.92 9.12 -12.42
C ASN A 107 15.35 10.39 -13.09
N TYR A 108 14.08 10.70 -12.84
CA TYR A 108 13.42 11.91 -13.34
C TYR A 108 14.04 13.15 -12.70
N LYS A 109 14.00 14.28 -13.41
CA LYS A 109 14.30 15.59 -12.84
C LYS A 109 13.02 16.14 -12.20
N ALA A 110 13.03 16.34 -10.88
CA ALA A 110 11.86 16.80 -10.13
C ALA A 110 12.21 17.89 -9.11
N ASP A 111 11.21 18.66 -8.70
CA ASP A 111 11.32 19.66 -7.62
C ASP A 111 11.30 19.00 -6.24
N LEU A 112 10.57 17.87 -6.12
CA LEU A 112 10.44 17.12 -4.89
C LEU A 112 10.33 15.62 -5.20
N TYR A 113 11.04 14.82 -4.42
CA TYR A 113 10.91 13.37 -4.42
C TYR A 113 10.20 12.92 -3.15
N ILE A 114 9.34 11.92 -3.27
CA ILE A 114 8.66 11.29 -2.16
C ILE A 114 8.99 9.81 -2.19
N HIS A 115 9.70 9.34 -1.18
CA HIS A 115 9.93 7.92 -1.00
C HIS A 115 8.88 7.37 -0.01
N PRO A 116 7.86 6.64 -0.48
CA PRO A 116 6.77 6.17 0.37
C PRO A 116 7.16 4.95 1.20
N GLY A 117 8.44 4.76 1.44
CA GLY A 117 9.04 3.65 2.17
C GLY A 117 9.61 4.04 3.52
N LEU A 118 10.14 3.03 4.22
CA LEU A 118 10.56 3.14 5.62
C LEU A 118 11.97 3.70 5.76
N GLU A 119 12.88 3.31 4.89
CA GLU A 119 14.28 3.75 4.86
C GLU A 119 14.68 4.05 3.41
N ALA A 120 15.43 5.10 3.25
CA ALA A 120 15.96 5.49 1.94
C ALA A 120 17.45 5.25 1.90
N ASN A 121 17.90 4.19 1.25
CA ASN A 121 19.29 4.01 0.83
C ASN A 121 19.54 4.75 -0.50
N TRP A 122 19.01 5.96 -0.60
CA TRP A 122 18.93 6.75 -1.84
C TRP A 122 20.18 7.60 -2.04
N PHE A 123 21.34 6.99 -2.09
CA PHE A 123 22.62 7.68 -2.29
C PHE A 123 22.65 8.55 -3.55
N ARG A 124 21.88 8.18 -4.58
CA ARG A 124 21.79 8.95 -5.84
C ARG A 124 20.89 10.19 -5.76
N LEU A 125 20.12 10.35 -4.67
CA LEU A 125 19.25 11.50 -4.44
C LEU A 125 19.67 12.35 -3.24
N SER A 126 20.89 12.14 -2.70
CA SER A 126 21.38 12.80 -1.49
C SER A 126 21.38 14.33 -1.54
N ASP A 127 21.45 14.91 -2.75
CA ASP A 127 21.50 16.36 -2.97
C ASP A 127 20.15 16.95 -3.41
N GLN A 128 19.07 16.18 -3.32
CA GLN A 128 17.75 16.58 -3.82
C GLN A 128 16.74 16.71 -2.67
N ASN A 129 15.69 17.52 -2.90
CA ASN A 129 14.56 17.59 -1.98
C ASN A 129 13.83 16.24 -1.94
N ILE A 130 13.97 15.52 -0.85
CA ILE A 130 13.31 14.22 -0.67
C ILE A 130 12.59 14.14 0.67
N LEU A 131 11.33 13.70 0.63
CA LEU A 131 10.55 13.30 1.81
C LEU A 131 10.57 11.78 1.92
N PHE A 132 11.02 11.25 3.05
CA PHE A 132 11.12 9.80 3.26
C PHE A 132 10.89 9.40 4.72
N GLY A 133 10.72 8.10 4.91
CA GLY A 133 10.54 7.47 6.20
C GLY A 133 9.09 7.47 6.70
N PRO A 134 8.85 6.86 7.89
CA PRO A 134 7.49 6.57 8.38
C PRO A 134 6.55 7.77 8.49
N LYS A 135 7.09 8.98 8.65
CA LYS A 135 6.32 10.23 8.73
C LYS A 135 5.67 10.65 7.40
N PHE A 136 6.16 10.12 6.29
CA PHE A 136 5.71 10.49 4.95
C PHE A 136 5.06 9.34 4.20
N ILE A 137 4.66 8.29 4.91
CA ILE A 137 3.87 7.20 4.31
C ILE A 137 2.45 7.74 4.05
N PRO A 138 2.01 7.79 2.78
CA PRO A 138 0.69 8.29 2.45
C PRO A 138 -0.37 7.23 2.75
N LEU A 139 -1.25 7.53 3.70
CA LEU A 139 -2.33 6.66 4.12
C LEU A 139 -3.68 7.31 3.84
N ARG A 140 -4.66 6.48 3.44
CA ARG A 140 -6.04 6.91 3.17
C ARG A 140 -6.72 7.39 4.46
N LYS A 141 -7.65 8.34 4.36
CA LYS A 141 -8.40 8.91 5.50
C LYS A 141 -9.31 7.90 6.20
N THR A 142 -9.67 6.83 5.53
CA THR A 142 -10.48 5.73 6.09
C THR A 142 -9.72 4.86 7.09
N ILE A 143 -8.38 4.95 7.10
CA ILE A 143 -7.53 4.21 8.03
C ILE A 143 -7.62 4.86 9.40
N SER A 144 -7.97 4.08 10.41
CA SER A 144 -8.06 4.53 11.79
C SER A 144 -7.33 3.56 12.72
N LYS A 145 -6.87 4.06 13.87
CA LYS A 145 -6.27 3.20 14.90
C LYS A 145 -7.32 2.26 15.47
N ASN A 146 -6.95 0.98 15.56
CA ASN A 146 -7.83 -0.01 16.16
C ASN A 146 -7.97 0.25 17.66
N LYS A 147 -9.21 0.43 18.12
CA LYS A 147 -9.58 0.65 19.53
C LYS A 147 -10.42 -0.48 20.10
N THR A 148 -10.76 -1.48 19.30
CA THR A 148 -11.70 -2.54 19.67
C THR A 148 -11.02 -3.56 20.59
N GLN A 149 -11.76 -4.00 21.60
CA GLN A 149 -11.50 -5.24 22.32
C GLN A 149 -12.58 -6.22 21.86
N ASN A 150 -12.20 -7.11 20.96
CA ASN A 150 -13.12 -8.12 20.44
C ASN A 150 -13.32 -9.25 21.44
N LEU A 151 -14.53 -9.82 21.48
CA LEU A 151 -14.83 -11.02 22.26
C LEU A 151 -14.22 -12.27 21.62
N SER A 152 -14.15 -12.31 20.30
CA SER A 152 -13.50 -13.33 19.49
C SER A 152 -12.28 -12.74 18.78
N LEU A 153 -11.24 -13.53 18.58
CA LEU A 153 -10.03 -13.10 17.87
C LEU A 153 -10.35 -12.89 16.39
N LYS A 154 -10.29 -11.64 15.92
CA LYS A 154 -10.53 -11.28 14.51
C LYS A 154 -9.23 -11.26 13.72
N VAL A 155 -9.17 -12.08 12.70
CA VAL A 155 -8.02 -12.26 11.81
C VAL A 155 -8.37 -11.78 10.41
N VAL A 156 -7.50 -10.98 9.80
CA VAL A 156 -7.61 -10.60 8.38
C VAL A 156 -6.46 -11.20 7.60
N ILE A 157 -6.76 -11.87 6.50
CA ILE A 157 -5.77 -12.46 5.59
C ILE A 157 -5.93 -11.81 4.22
N VAL A 158 -4.90 -11.08 3.76
CA VAL A 158 -4.94 -10.34 2.50
C VAL A 158 -3.55 -10.28 1.86
N GLY A 159 -3.44 -10.70 0.61
CA GLY A 159 -2.18 -10.69 -0.15
C GLY A 159 -1.81 -9.32 -0.75
N GLY A 160 -2.50 -8.26 -0.38
CA GLY A 160 -2.47 -6.96 -1.05
C GLY A 160 -3.60 -6.84 -2.07
N GLY A 161 -3.42 -6.03 -3.12
CA GLY A 161 -4.47 -5.83 -4.13
C GLY A 161 -4.68 -6.97 -5.11
N THR A 162 -3.85 -8.01 -5.10
CA THR A 162 -3.84 -9.04 -6.16
C THR A 162 -3.79 -10.49 -5.64
N ASN A 163 -3.63 -10.75 -4.35
CA ASN A 163 -3.42 -12.08 -3.78
C ASN A 163 -2.36 -12.92 -4.54
N PRO A 164 -1.07 -12.55 -4.47
CA PRO A 164 -0.03 -13.19 -5.25
C PRO A 164 0.12 -14.66 -4.87
N GLU A 165 0.21 -15.52 -5.89
CA GLU A 165 0.54 -16.95 -5.78
C GLU A 165 -0.24 -17.70 -4.70
N TYR A 166 -1.55 -17.40 -4.57
CA TYR A 166 -2.43 -18.04 -3.57
C TYR A 166 -1.95 -17.87 -2.11
N PHE A 167 -1.37 -16.71 -1.78
CA PHE A 167 -0.90 -16.40 -0.43
C PHE A 167 -1.98 -16.59 0.63
N VAL A 168 -3.18 -16.03 0.38
CA VAL A 168 -4.29 -16.05 1.33
C VAL A 168 -4.71 -17.47 1.67
N GLU A 169 -4.86 -18.31 0.64
CA GLU A 169 -5.24 -19.71 0.78
C GLU A 169 -4.17 -20.51 1.53
N SER A 170 -2.89 -20.24 1.25
CA SER A 170 -1.76 -20.91 1.90
C SER A 170 -1.70 -20.59 3.41
N VAL A 171 -1.96 -19.36 3.80
CA VAL A 171 -2.02 -18.95 5.21
C VAL A 171 -3.27 -19.54 5.88
N ALA A 172 -4.44 -19.48 5.24
CA ALA A 172 -5.68 -20.03 5.76
C ALA A 172 -5.57 -21.54 6.02
N GLU A 173 -4.93 -22.29 5.13
CA GLU A 173 -4.67 -23.73 5.30
C GLU A 173 -3.79 -24.01 6.53
N ILE A 174 -2.80 -23.17 6.82
CA ILE A 174 -1.99 -23.34 8.04
C ILE A 174 -2.82 -23.02 9.28
N LEU A 175 -3.61 -21.95 9.27
CA LEU A 175 -4.44 -21.56 10.41
C LEU A 175 -5.56 -22.56 10.71
N SER A 176 -6.10 -23.26 9.69
CA SER A 176 -7.12 -24.28 9.88
C SER A 176 -6.68 -25.46 10.76
N ARG A 177 -5.37 -25.66 10.92
CA ARG A 177 -4.79 -26.71 11.77
C ARG A 177 -4.84 -26.38 13.27
N SER A 178 -5.10 -25.12 13.62
CA SER A 178 -5.26 -24.71 15.02
C SER A 178 -6.66 -25.09 15.53
N SER A 179 -6.73 -25.49 16.80
CA SER A 179 -8.00 -25.73 17.51
C SER A 179 -8.54 -24.47 18.21
N LEU A 180 -7.84 -23.33 18.08
CA LEU A 180 -8.27 -22.07 18.68
C LEU A 180 -9.52 -21.53 17.96
N GLU A 181 -10.43 -20.95 18.73
CA GLU A 181 -11.56 -20.21 18.17
C GLU A 181 -11.13 -18.82 17.72
N PHE A 182 -11.44 -18.47 16.47
CA PHE A 182 -11.20 -17.18 15.85
C PHE A 182 -12.14 -16.96 14.66
N GLU A 183 -12.22 -15.74 14.18
CA GLU A 183 -12.94 -15.38 12.96
C GLU A 183 -11.96 -14.82 11.94
N ALA A 184 -11.76 -15.52 10.82
CA ALA A 184 -10.85 -15.11 9.74
C ALA A 184 -11.60 -14.58 8.53
N THR A 185 -11.28 -13.36 8.10
CA THR A 185 -11.72 -12.78 6.84
C THR A 185 -10.60 -12.88 5.81
N CYS A 186 -10.84 -13.60 4.73
CA CYS A 186 -9.87 -13.95 3.68
C CYS A 186 -10.19 -13.18 2.39
N PHE A 187 -9.35 -12.23 2.00
CA PHE A 187 -9.53 -11.46 0.76
C PHE A 187 -8.89 -12.18 -0.42
N THR A 188 -9.70 -12.89 -1.17
CA THR A 188 -9.21 -13.68 -2.32
C THR A 188 -10.25 -13.78 -3.43
N PRO A 189 -9.84 -13.82 -4.72
CA PRO A 189 -10.73 -14.14 -5.83
C PRO A 189 -10.95 -15.64 -5.97
N ASN A 190 -10.18 -16.47 -5.27
CA ASN A 190 -10.09 -17.90 -5.47
C ASN A 190 -10.88 -18.66 -4.41
N LYS A 191 -11.31 -19.85 -4.75
CA LYS A 191 -11.75 -20.83 -3.76
C LYS A 191 -10.52 -21.54 -3.18
N PRO A 192 -10.46 -21.79 -1.87
CA PRO A 192 -9.37 -22.55 -1.28
C PRO A 192 -9.35 -23.99 -1.85
N LYS A 193 -8.15 -24.57 -1.94
CA LYS A 193 -7.97 -25.96 -2.39
C LYS A 193 -8.39 -26.98 -1.34
N VAL A 194 -8.41 -26.56 -0.09
CA VAL A 194 -8.85 -27.37 1.07
C VAL A 194 -10.19 -26.84 1.56
N GLU A 195 -11.00 -27.70 2.11
CA GLU A 195 -12.23 -27.33 2.79
C GLU A 195 -11.86 -26.63 4.11
N LEU A 196 -12.24 -25.37 4.23
CA LEU A 196 -12.07 -24.58 5.45
C LEU A 196 -13.37 -24.61 6.25
N ASP A 197 -13.27 -24.63 7.56
CA ASP A 197 -14.40 -24.61 8.47
C ASP A 197 -15.08 -23.22 8.61
N ASP A 198 -16.10 -23.12 9.45
CA ASP A 198 -16.94 -21.92 9.60
C ASP A 198 -16.19 -20.71 10.20
N ARG A 199 -14.96 -20.88 10.68
CA ARG A 199 -14.11 -19.79 11.15
C ARG A 199 -13.62 -18.87 10.01
N PHE A 200 -13.71 -19.33 8.75
CA PHE A 200 -13.18 -18.63 7.59
C PHE A 200 -14.30 -18.07 6.69
N THR A 201 -14.28 -16.77 6.48
CA THR A 201 -15.16 -16.07 5.53
C THR A 201 -14.37 -15.58 4.33
N MET A 202 -14.76 -16.01 3.12
CA MET A 202 -14.12 -15.59 1.87
C MET A 202 -14.76 -14.31 1.34
N ILE A 203 -13.96 -13.29 1.10
CA ILE A 203 -14.38 -11.99 0.58
C ILE A 203 -13.64 -11.74 -0.75
N SER A 204 -14.35 -11.21 -1.74
CA SER A 204 -13.73 -10.85 -3.02
C SER A 204 -12.68 -9.74 -2.85
N ILE A 205 -11.56 -9.85 -3.57
CA ILE A 205 -10.60 -8.75 -3.69
C ILE A 205 -11.32 -7.52 -4.25
N GLY A 206 -11.08 -6.35 -3.64
CA GLY A 206 -11.73 -5.09 -3.99
C GLY A 206 -12.90 -4.73 -3.09
N ALA A 207 -13.39 -5.64 -2.24
CA ALA A 207 -14.25 -5.26 -1.14
C ALA A 207 -13.53 -4.28 -0.19
N ASP A 208 -14.31 -3.52 0.57
CA ASP A 208 -13.76 -2.52 1.48
C ASP A 208 -12.99 -3.16 2.63
N LEU A 209 -11.66 -3.25 2.47
CA LEU A 209 -10.75 -3.80 3.47
C LEU A 209 -10.85 -3.06 4.81
N ASP A 210 -11.15 -1.75 4.80
CA ASP A 210 -11.14 -0.94 6.02
C ASP A 210 -12.24 -1.35 7.00
N LEU A 211 -13.37 -1.90 6.51
CA LEU A 211 -14.44 -2.43 7.37
C LEU A 211 -13.94 -3.56 8.29
N TYR A 212 -13.03 -4.38 7.81
CA TYR A 212 -12.49 -5.52 8.54
C TYR A 212 -11.17 -5.19 9.24
N ALA A 213 -10.30 -4.45 8.57
CA ALA A 213 -8.98 -4.12 9.08
C ALA A 213 -9.00 -3.18 10.29
N ASN A 214 -10.01 -2.29 10.39
CA ASN A 214 -10.18 -1.41 11.54
C ASN A 214 -10.60 -2.15 12.83
N GLU A 215 -11.09 -3.38 12.70
CA GLU A 215 -11.49 -4.23 13.82
C GLU A 215 -10.55 -5.44 14.04
N ALA A 216 -9.56 -5.65 13.19
CA ALA A 216 -8.70 -6.81 13.24
C ALA A 216 -7.77 -6.80 14.47
N ASP A 217 -7.65 -7.95 15.13
CA ASP A 217 -6.65 -8.17 16.20
C ASP A 217 -5.31 -8.65 15.64
N LEU A 218 -5.37 -9.37 14.51
CA LEU A 218 -4.24 -9.97 13.81
C LEU A 218 -4.45 -9.86 12.31
N ALA A 219 -3.40 -9.56 11.58
CA ALA A 219 -3.40 -9.58 10.13
C ALA A 219 -2.27 -10.44 9.58
N PHE A 220 -2.51 -11.11 8.46
CA PHE A 220 -1.48 -11.74 7.63
C PHE A 220 -1.52 -11.14 6.25
N THR A 221 -0.37 -10.62 5.80
CA THR A 221 -0.29 -9.94 4.49
C THR A 221 1.11 -10.06 3.89
N THR A 222 1.28 -9.58 2.66
CA THR A 222 2.63 -9.43 2.09
C THR A 222 3.27 -8.13 2.57
N ALA A 223 4.60 -8.04 2.50
CA ALA A 223 5.36 -6.85 2.88
C ALA A 223 5.21 -5.73 1.82
N SER A 224 4.04 -5.13 1.79
CA SER A 224 3.61 -4.11 0.83
C SER A 224 2.99 -2.90 1.55
N THR A 225 2.43 -1.95 0.81
CA THR A 225 1.67 -0.82 1.40
C THR A 225 0.57 -1.29 2.34
N THR A 226 -0.04 -2.46 2.10
CA THR A 226 -1.07 -3.04 2.97
C THR A 226 -0.51 -3.35 4.36
N SER A 227 0.73 -3.84 4.48
CA SER A 227 1.36 -4.06 5.79
C SER A 227 1.54 -2.75 6.56
N LEU A 228 1.91 -1.66 5.87
CA LEU A 228 2.04 -0.34 6.48
C LEU A 228 0.68 0.19 6.98
N GLU A 229 -0.39 -0.10 6.26
CA GLU A 229 -1.75 0.23 6.69
C GLU A 229 -2.17 -0.52 7.98
N PHE A 230 -1.83 -1.80 8.14
CA PHE A 230 -2.06 -2.54 9.38
C PHE A 230 -1.21 -2.04 10.54
N ILE A 231 0.07 -1.72 10.29
CA ILE A 231 0.96 -1.15 11.31
C ILE A 231 0.42 0.21 11.79
N ALA A 232 -0.07 1.06 10.87
CA ALA A 232 -0.66 2.35 11.21
C ALA A 232 -1.95 2.21 12.03
N ARG A 233 -2.71 1.13 11.85
CA ARG A 233 -3.87 0.76 12.67
C ARG A 233 -3.49 0.20 14.05
N GLU A 234 -2.22 -0.03 14.31
CA GLU A 234 -1.72 -0.73 15.51
C GLU A 234 -2.25 -2.17 15.59
N VAL A 235 -2.35 -2.87 14.46
CA VAL A 235 -2.74 -4.28 14.37
C VAL A 235 -1.48 -5.15 14.36
N ALA A 236 -1.48 -6.24 15.14
CA ALA A 236 -0.41 -7.23 15.04
C ALA A 236 -0.38 -7.83 13.64
N CYS A 237 0.79 -7.88 13.00
CA CYS A 237 0.88 -8.25 11.59
C CYS A 237 1.97 -9.29 11.34
N GLY A 238 1.57 -10.42 10.72
CA GLY A 238 2.48 -11.37 10.07
C GLY A 238 2.69 -10.98 8.62
N ILE A 239 3.94 -10.85 8.18
CA ILE A 239 4.29 -10.42 6.83
C ILE A 239 5.09 -11.46 6.07
N ALA A 240 4.80 -11.62 4.77
CA ALA A 240 5.58 -12.44 3.86
C ALA A 240 6.14 -11.62 2.70
N CYS A 241 7.29 -12.01 2.16
CA CYS A 241 7.88 -11.39 0.97
C CYS A 241 7.44 -12.15 -0.29
N ALA A 242 6.60 -11.53 -1.13
CA ALA A 242 6.09 -12.15 -2.34
C ALA A 242 6.98 -11.92 -3.57
N VAL A 243 7.62 -10.75 -3.66
CA VAL A 243 8.43 -10.31 -4.80
C VAL A 243 9.63 -9.49 -4.30
N ASP A 244 10.69 -9.39 -5.12
CA ASP A 244 11.95 -8.79 -4.70
C ASP A 244 11.84 -7.32 -4.25
N ASN A 245 10.95 -6.54 -4.83
CA ASN A 245 10.73 -5.15 -4.42
C ASN A 245 10.08 -5.01 -3.02
N GLN A 246 9.59 -6.11 -2.44
CA GLN A 246 9.06 -6.15 -1.07
C GLN A 246 10.14 -6.52 -0.03
N ARG A 247 11.32 -6.97 -0.47
CA ARG A 247 12.38 -7.49 0.41
C ARG A 247 12.81 -6.47 1.45
N GLN A 248 13.02 -5.24 1.03
CA GLN A 248 13.42 -4.14 1.93
C GLN A 248 12.36 -3.89 3.02
N TYR A 249 11.08 -3.81 2.64
CA TYR A 249 9.99 -3.67 3.63
C TYR A 249 9.96 -4.85 4.60
N TYR A 250 10.09 -6.07 4.07
CA TYR A 250 10.08 -7.29 4.87
C TYR A 250 11.20 -7.29 5.93
N GLU A 251 12.43 -6.96 5.52
CA GLU A 251 13.59 -6.94 6.40
C GLU A 251 13.49 -5.81 7.44
N VAL A 252 13.18 -4.59 7.02
CA VAL A 252 13.09 -3.42 7.92
C VAL A 252 11.96 -3.58 8.93
N LEU A 253 10.78 -4.01 8.51
CA LEU A 253 9.65 -4.19 9.43
C LEU A 253 9.91 -5.29 10.46
N ALA A 254 10.59 -6.36 10.06
CA ALA A 254 11.01 -7.43 10.97
C ALA A 254 12.10 -6.95 11.94
N GLU A 255 13.13 -6.24 11.48
CA GLU A 255 14.20 -5.69 12.31
C GLU A 255 13.66 -4.71 13.36
N LYS A 256 12.74 -3.83 12.97
CA LYS A 256 12.08 -2.88 13.90
C LYS A 256 11.04 -3.56 14.81
N ALA A 257 10.80 -4.87 14.66
CA ALA A 257 9.81 -5.64 15.40
C ALA A 257 8.39 -5.04 15.37
N VAL A 258 8.03 -4.36 14.27
CA VAL A 258 6.69 -3.81 14.04
C VAL A 258 5.81 -4.74 13.21
N ALA A 259 6.40 -5.75 12.59
CA ALA A 259 5.72 -6.88 11.99
C ALA A 259 6.52 -8.17 12.21
N TYR A 260 5.86 -9.31 12.09
CA TYR A 260 6.48 -10.61 12.32
C TYR A 260 6.73 -11.32 10.98
N PRO A 261 7.97 -11.71 10.65
CA PRO A 261 8.26 -12.40 9.40
C PRO A 261 7.67 -13.81 9.43
N ILE A 262 6.90 -14.17 8.37
CA ILE A 262 6.22 -15.48 8.27
C ILE A 262 6.63 -16.27 7.04
N GLY A 263 7.50 -15.75 6.17
CA GLY A 263 8.00 -16.50 5.03
C GLY A 263 8.24 -15.68 3.78
N VAL A 264 8.64 -16.38 2.73
CA VAL A 264 8.98 -15.80 1.42
C VAL A 264 8.43 -16.67 0.29
N PHE A 265 8.14 -16.06 -0.86
CA PHE A 265 7.88 -16.77 -2.10
C PHE A 265 9.20 -16.95 -2.84
N GLN A 266 9.61 -18.19 -3.04
CA GLN A 266 10.87 -18.52 -3.68
C GLN A 266 10.74 -19.86 -4.44
N ASP A 267 11.44 -19.99 -5.57
CA ASP A 267 11.43 -21.20 -6.40
C ASP A 267 10.00 -21.66 -6.78
N SER A 268 9.14 -20.67 -7.15
CA SER A 268 7.73 -20.86 -7.52
C SER A 268 6.86 -21.49 -6.42
N ALA A 269 7.25 -21.33 -5.16
CA ALA A 269 6.47 -21.82 -4.02
C ALA A 269 6.58 -20.89 -2.80
N TRP A 270 5.53 -20.87 -1.99
CA TRP A 270 5.59 -20.25 -0.67
C TRP A 270 6.40 -21.11 0.30
N ARG A 271 7.38 -20.51 0.94
CA ARG A 271 8.11 -21.08 2.10
C ARG A 271 7.62 -20.34 3.34
N LEU A 272 6.39 -20.70 3.78
CA LEU A 272 5.78 -20.14 4.97
C LEU A 272 6.24 -20.90 6.22
N ASP A 273 6.57 -20.15 7.26
CA ASP A 273 6.84 -20.69 8.59
C ASP A 273 5.52 -20.92 9.35
N ALA A 274 5.05 -22.17 9.31
CA ALA A 274 3.81 -22.55 9.96
C ALA A 274 3.86 -22.34 11.49
N LEU A 275 5.03 -22.51 12.13
CA LEU A 275 5.17 -22.27 13.57
C LEU A 275 5.05 -20.77 13.90
N ALA A 276 5.64 -19.90 13.07
CA ALA A 276 5.51 -18.46 13.22
C ALA A 276 4.06 -18.00 13.07
N ILE A 277 3.34 -18.52 12.05
CA ILE A 277 1.93 -18.20 11.79
C ILE A 277 1.05 -18.66 12.97
N LEU A 278 1.20 -19.90 13.42
CA LEU A 278 0.43 -20.44 14.56
C LEU A 278 0.78 -19.72 15.86
N SER A 279 2.06 -19.38 16.09
CA SER A 279 2.48 -18.61 17.27
C SER A 279 1.81 -17.23 17.34
N LEU A 280 1.65 -16.53 16.19
CA LEU A 280 0.91 -15.27 16.14
C LEU A 280 -0.57 -15.45 16.48
N LEU A 281 -1.18 -16.54 15.99
CA LEU A 281 -2.58 -16.85 16.31
C LEU A 281 -2.78 -17.20 17.78
N GLU A 282 -1.90 -18.01 18.37
CA GLU A 282 -2.08 -18.60 19.68
C GLU A 282 -1.55 -17.72 20.84
N SER A 283 -0.52 -16.90 20.59
CA SER A 283 0.09 -16.07 21.61
C SER A 283 -0.47 -14.64 21.66
N GLN A 284 -1.37 -14.40 22.62
CA GLN A 284 -1.86 -13.03 22.90
C GLN A 284 -0.71 -12.09 23.30
N GLU A 285 0.27 -12.58 24.07
CA GLU A 285 1.42 -11.78 24.49
C GLU A 285 2.24 -11.30 23.28
N LEU A 286 2.48 -12.17 22.29
CA LEU A 286 3.19 -11.81 21.08
C LEU A 286 2.42 -10.73 20.30
N ARG A 287 1.11 -10.86 20.16
CA ARG A 287 0.27 -9.85 19.49
C ARG A 287 0.30 -8.50 20.23
N ILE A 288 0.20 -8.50 21.56
CA ILE A 288 0.28 -7.27 22.38
C ILE A 288 1.65 -6.60 22.19
N ARG A 289 2.74 -7.36 22.19
CA ARG A 289 4.09 -6.83 21.97
C ARG A 289 4.24 -6.17 20.61
N LEU A 290 3.78 -6.83 19.53
CA LEU A 290 3.79 -6.25 18.20
C LEU A 290 2.94 -4.98 18.09
N ARG A 291 1.72 -5.00 18.63
CA ARG A 291 0.85 -3.79 18.69
C ARG A 291 1.53 -2.64 19.41
N ASN A 292 2.22 -2.90 20.51
CA ASN A 292 2.97 -1.87 21.23
C ASN A 292 4.13 -1.30 20.40
N SER A 293 4.84 -2.14 19.65
CA SER A 293 5.89 -1.70 18.71
C SER A 293 5.36 -0.85 17.58
N CYS A 294 4.13 -1.13 17.10
CA CYS A 294 3.48 -0.33 16.04
C CYS A 294 3.11 1.08 16.51
N ARG A 295 2.91 1.29 17.82
CA ARG A 295 2.51 2.59 18.36
C ARG A 295 3.49 3.69 17.96
N ASN A 296 2.97 4.73 17.31
CA ASN A 296 3.75 5.87 16.86
C ASN A 296 4.83 5.56 15.80
N TYR A 297 4.92 4.34 15.28
CA TYR A 297 5.86 4.02 14.21
C TYR A 297 5.43 4.66 12.88
N ILE A 298 4.15 4.48 12.51
CA ILE A 298 3.53 5.16 11.37
C ILE A 298 2.33 5.95 11.91
N ASP A 299 2.29 7.26 11.67
CA ASP A 299 1.12 8.07 12.00
C ASP A 299 0.20 8.28 10.79
N LEU A 300 -1.00 8.78 11.03
CA LEU A 300 -2.02 8.95 10.00
C LEU A 300 -1.91 10.28 9.22
N LYS A 301 -0.79 11.02 9.35
CA LYS A 301 -0.63 12.37 8.78
C LYS A 301 0.36 12.45 7.62
N GLY A 302 0.83 11.31 7.11
CA GLY A 302 1.85 11.28 6.05
C GLY A 302 1.39 12.00 4.78
N ALA A 303 0.21 11.68 4.27
CA ALA A 303 -0.35 12.34 3.09
C ALA A 303 -0.55 13.86 3.29
N PHE A 304 -1.00 14.28 4.47
CA PHE A 304 -1.13 15.69 4.81
C PHE A 304 0.21 16.43 4.75
N ARG A 305 1.28 15.86 5.35
CA ARG A 305 2.63 16.48 5.32
C ARG A 305 3.20 16.54 3.91
N ILE A 306 2.94 15.52 3.10
CA ILE A 306 3.35 15.51 1.70
C ILE A 306 2.69 16.66 0.95
N VAL A 307 1.38 16.80 1.06
CA VAL A 307 0.63 17.86 0.36
C VAL A 307 1.03 19.24 0.85
N ASP A 308 1.25 19.40 2.13
CA ASP A 308 1.71 20.67 2.71
C ASP A 308 3.09 21.07 2.14
N ALA A 309 4.05 20.15 2.11
CA ALA A 309 5.35 20.37 1.51
C ALA A 309 5.28 20.67 0.00
N ILE A 310 4.38 20.02 -0.76
CA ILE A 310 4.20 20.30 -2.19
C ILE A 310 3.67 21.71 -2.42
N LEU A 311 2.78 22.19 -1.58
CA LEU A 311 2.17 23.51 -1.73
C LEU A 311 3.09 24.66 -1.25
N GLU A 312 4.10 24.36 -0.44
CA GLU A 312 5.14 25.29 0.01
C GLU A 312 6.30 25.45 -0.98
N LEU A 313 6.43 24.56 -1.99
CA LEU A 313 7.40 24.68 -3.08
C LEU A 313 7.14 25.93 -3.95
#